data_a0db0e6f3b5d7f8bea6a12487df65bdf
#
_entry.id   a0db0e6f3b5d7f8bea6a12487df65bdf
#
_cell.length_a   1.000
_cell.length_b   1.000
_cell.length_c   1.000
_cell.angle_alpha   90.00
_cell.angle_beta   90.00
_cell.angle_gamma   90.00
#
_symmetry.space_group_name_H-M   'P 1'
#
loop_
_entity.id
_entity.type
_entity.pdbx_description
1 polymer ?
#
loop_
_entity_poly.entity_id
_entity_poly.type
_entity_poly.pdbx_seq_one_letter_code
_entity_poly.pdbx_strand_id
1 'polypeptide(L)'
;MRLNQLRRLLSRLLNKPEQTSEEDTGMNYLVAGLGNIGAEYASTRHNMGFMVLDAWAQASNTVFKTERYGDIAEVSFKGRKFYLLKPSTYMNLSGNAVRYWMDKLKLPLENLIVVCDDLNLPFGTIRMRKNGSDGGHNGLKDIQARLETTQWARIRVGIGNNFARGGQVDYVIGDLSAEEKAAVPGICDRVIEGIRNFSTIGPDRAMNLLNVKPQNGEKGV
;
A
#
# COMPACT_ATOMS: atom_id res chain seq x y z
N MET A 1 9.18 26.65 -57.58
CA MET A 1 8.81 25.29 -57.14
C MET A 1 9.39 24.89 -55.77
N ARG A 2 9.88 25.79 -54.92
CA ARG A 2 10.56 25.45 -53.63
C ARG A 2 9.80 25.89 -52.36
N LEU A 3 8.87 26.83 -52.41
CA LEU A 3 8.17 27.34 -51.22
C LEU A 3 7.05 26.42 -50.69
N ASN A 4 6.40 25.68 -51.56
CA ASN A 4 5.31 24.74 -51.19
C ASN A 4 5.81 23.43 -50.57
N GLN A 5 7.05 23.04 -50.86
CA GLN A 5 7.65 21.84 -50.21
C GLN A 5 8.09 22.14 -48.77
N LEU A 6 8.58 23.35 -48.50
CA LEU A 6 8.95 23.76 -47.15
C LEU A 6 7.73 23.88 -46.23
N ARG A 7 6.62 24.41 -46.73
CA ARG A 7 5.35 24.49 -45.97
C ARG A 7 4.78 23.10 -45.62
N ARG A 8 4.90 22.11 -46.51
CA ARG A 8 4.48 20.71 -46.22
C ARG A 8 5.40 20.00 -45.25
N LEU A 9 6.68 20.34 -45.21
CA LEU A 9 7.62 19.81 -44.20
C LEU A 9 7.38 20.41 -42.81
N LEU A 10 7.14 21.72 -42.73
CA LEU A 10 6.83 22.41 -41.48
C LEU A 10 5.48 22.00 -40.91
N SER A 11 4.44 21.76 -41.73
CA SER A 11 3.16 21.26 -41.22
C SER A 11 3.24 19.81 -40.71
N ARG A 12 4.15 18.99 -41.22
CA ARG A 12 4.40 17.62 -40.69
C ARG A 12 5.19 17.61 -39.39
N LEU A 13 6.01 18.64 -39.14
CA LEU A 13 6.75 18.81 -37.89
C LEU A 13 5.90 19.40 -36.76
N LEU A 14 4.88 20.18 -37.10
CA LEU A 14 3.97 20.81 -36.14
C LEU A 14 2.77 19.92 -35.77
N ASN A 15 2.43 18.93 -36.59
CA ASN A 15 1.45 17.88 -36.27
C ASN A 15 2.13 16.57 -35.87
N LYS A 16 2.99 16.63 -34.84
CA LYS A 16 3.27 15.44 -34.05
C LYS A 16 1.99 15.18 -33.27
N PRO A 17 1.28 14.05 -33.47
CA PRO A 17 0.17 13.73 -32.59
C PRO A 17 0.76 13.69 -31.17
N GLU A 18 0.22 14.50 -30.26
CA GLU A 18 0.36 14.21 -28.84
C GLU A 18 -0.05 12.76 -28.71
N GLN A 19 0.91 11.91 -28.38
CA GLN A 19 0.61 10.61 -27.84
C GLN A 19 -0.12 10.88 -26.51
N THR A 20 -1.43 11.02 -26.58
CA THR A 20 -2.29 10.69 -25.46
C THR A 20 -1.98 9.23 -25.18
N SER A 21 -1.08 8.98 -24.24
CA SER A 21 -0.98 7.68 -23.60
C SER A 21 -2.39 7.40 -23.10
N GLU A 22 -3.10 6.46 -23.73
CA GLU A 22 -4.26 5.83 -23.12
C GLU A 22 -3.73 5.26 -21.80
N GLU A 23 -4.03 5.97 -20.71
CA GLU A 23 -3.68 5.55 -19.36
C GLU A 23 -4.51 4.27 -19.11
N ASP A 24 -3.88 3.12 -19.25
CA ASP A 24 -4.42 1.83 -18.81
C ASP A 24 -4.48 1.81 -17.27
N THR A 25 -5.39 2.64 -16.72
CA THR A 25 -5.60 2.78 -15.27
C THR A 25 -6.10 1.50 -14.63
N GLY A 26 -6.63 0.56 -15.41
CA GLY A 26 -7.07 -0.76 -14.95
C GLY A 26 -5.93 -1.65 -14.46
N MET A 27 -4.70 -1.40 -14.90
CA MET A 27 -3.50 -2.16 -14.51
C MET A 27 -2.61 -1.44 -13.48
N ASN A 28 -2.98 -0.27 -13.02
CA ASN A 28 -2.24 0.54 -12.05
C ASN A 28 -2.92 0.49 -10.68
N TYR A 29 -2.14 0.37 -9.63
CA TYR A 29 -2.61 0.27 -8.25
C TYR A 29 -1.85 1.25 -7.35
N LEU A 30 -2.55 1.86 -6.39
CA LEU A 30 -1.93 2.53 -5.26
C LEU A 30 -1.94 1.60 -4.05
N VAL A 31 -0.76 1.32 -3.49
CA VAL A 31 -0.60 0.57 -2.25
C VAL A 31 -0.07 1.52 -1.20
N ALA A 32 -0.94 1.95 -0.29
CA ALA A 32 -0.56 2.82 0.82
C ALA A 32 -0.25 1.96 2.06
N GLY A 33 1.00 1.95 2.49
CA GLY A 33 1.38 1.41 3.79
C GLY A 33 1.27 2.50 4.85
N LEU A 34 0.63 2.23 5.97
CA LEU A 34 0.52 3.19 7.07
C LEU A 34 1.64 2.99 8.08
N GLY A 35 2.16 4.10 8.59
CA GLY A 35 3.24 4.17 9.57
C GLY A 35 3.54 5.61 9.97
N ASN A 36 4.39 5.78 10.96
CA ASN A 36 4.90 7.05 11.44
C ASN A 36 6.28 7.33 10.84
N ILE A 37 6.54 8.60 10.53
CA ILE A 37 7.83 9.06 10.00
C ILE A 37 8.82 9.19 11.15
N GLY A 38 10.07 8.87 10.87
CA GLY A 38 11.18 8.98 11.80
C GLY A 38 11.86 7.64 12.03
N ALA A 39 13.17 7.67 12.21
CA ALA A 39 13.98 6.47 12.46
C ALA A 39 13.56 5.77 13.76
N GLU A 40 13.10 6.54 14.75
CA GLU A 40 12.60 6.08 16.03
C GLU A 40 11.34 5.20 15.92
N TYR A 41 10.57 5.34 14.83
CA TYR A 41 9.37 4.53 14.60
C TYR A 41 9.60 3.34 13.67
N ALA A 42 10.78 3.22 13.06
CA ALA A 42 11.05 2.23 12.02
C ALA A 42 10.77 0.78 12.44
N SER A 43 10.98 0.47 13.73
CA SER A 43 10.78 -0.86 14.32
C SER A 43 9.50 -0.99 15.14
N THR A 44 8.61 -0.01 15.13
CA THR A 44 7.41 -0.01 15.95
C THR A 44 6.27 -0.81 15.29
N ARG A 45 5.33 -1.29 16.11
CA ARG A 45 4.15 -2.04 15.64
C ARG A 45 3.28 -1.23 14.68
N HIS A 46 3.20 0.10 14.88
CA HIS A 46 2.40 1.00 14.03
C HIS A 46 3.01 1.21 12.65
N ASN A 47 4.26 0.77 12.43
CA ASN A 47 4.95 0.88 11.15
C ASN A 47 4.87 -0.41 10.31
N MET A 48 4.01 -1.35 10.65
CA MET A 48 3.84 -2.60 9.90
C MET A 48 3.53 -2.35 8.42
N GLY A 49 2.73 -1.32 8.10
CA GLY A 49 2.46 -0.94 6.72
C GLY A 49 3.73 -0.49 5.97
N PHE A 50 4.58 0.33 6.60
CA PHE A 50 5.86 0.76 6.01
C PHE A 50 6.80 -0.41 5.80
N MET A 51 6.93 -1.31 6.80
CA MET A 51 7.80 -2.49 6.72
C MET A 51 7.45 -3.38 5.52
N VAL A 52 6.16 -3.58 5.24
CA VAL A 52 5.70 -4.34 4.07
C VAL A 52 6.14 -3.67 2.77
N LEU A 53 5.97 -2.36 2.65
CA LEU A 53 6.35 -1.64 1.43
C LEU A 53 7.86 -1.57 1.25
N ASP A 54 8.63 -1.40 2.33
CA ASP A 54 10.10 -1.42 2.29
C ASP A 54 10.62 -2.80 1.84
N ALA A 55 10.06 -3.89 2.38
CA ALA A 55 10.38 -5.25 1.94
C ALA A 55 10.07 -5.47 0.45
N TRP A 56 8.93 -4.95 -0.04
CA TRP A 56 8.56 -5.09 -1.45
C TRP A 56 9.48 -4.28 -2.36
N ALA A 57 9.78 -3.04 -2.00
CA ALA A 57 10.70 -2.18 -2.75
C ALA A 57 12.10 -2.82 -2.83
N GLN A 58 12.62 -3.33 -1.71
CA GLN A 58 13.90 -4.03 -1.64
C GLN A 58 13.91 -5.28 -2.53
N ALA A 59 12.89 -6.15 -2.43
CA ALA A 59 12.78 -7.35 -3.25
C ALA A 59 12.62 -7.06 -4.75
N SER A 60 12.24 -5.83 -5.11
CA SER A 60 12.07 -5.38 -6.50
C SER A 60 13.21 -4.50 -6.99
N ASN A 61 14.30 -4.35 -6.21
CA ASN A 61 15.43 -3.47 -6.49
C ASN A 61 15.00 -2.03 -6.85
N THR A 62 13.97 -1.53 -6.19
CA THR A 62 13.50 -0.15 -6.34
C THR A 62 13.73 0.65 -5.06
N VAL A 63 13.81 1.97 -5.20
CA VAL A 63 14.02 2.89 -4.09
C VAL A 63 12.87 3.88 -4.00
N PHE A 64 12.52 4.26 -2.79
CA PHE A 64 11.58 5.33 -2.54
C PHE A 64 12.17 6.68 -2.89
N LYS A 65 11.34 7.55 -3.48
CA LYS A 65 11.65 8.96 -3.74
C LYS A 65 10.71 9.81 -2.91
N THR A 66 11.26 10.80 -2.23
CA THR A 66 10.47 11.76 -1.46
C THR A 66 9.71 12.67 -2.42
N GLU A 67 8.41 12.67 -2.29
CA GLU A 67 7.48 13.44 -3.09
C GLU A 67 6.45 14.14 -2.18
N ARG A 68 5.51 14.87 -2.77
CA ARG A 68 4.46 15.53 -1.99
C ARG A 68 3.62 14.51 -1.22
N TYR A 69 3.47 14.71 0.08
CA TYR A 69 2.73 13.91 1.04
C TYR A 69 3.26 12.49 1.31
N GLY A 70 4.41 12.11 0.78
CA GLY A 70 4.98 10.81 1.12
C GLY A 70 6.15 10.38 0.25
N ASP A 71 6.76 9.29 0.66
CA ASP A 71 7.75 8.60 -0.15
C ASP A 71 7.02 7.63 -1.08
N ILE A 72 7.40 7.66 -2.37
CA ILE A 72 6.79 6.85 -3.42
C ILE A 72 7.84 5.98 -4.12
N ALA A 73 7.48 4.72 -4.37
CA ALA A 73 8.26 3.81 -5.22
C ALA A 73 7.36 3.13 -6.24
N GLU A 74 7.90 2.77 -7.39
CA GLU A 74 7.16 2.06 -8.44
C GLU A 74 7.66 0.63 -8.57
N VAL A 75 6.76 -0.33 -8.58
CA VAL A 75 7.04 -1.74 -8.77
C VAL A 75 6.14 -2.29 -9.87
N SER A 76 6.71 -3.13 -10.74
CA SER A 76 5.94 -3.82 -11.78
C SER A 76 5.85 -5.31 -11.50
N PHE A 77 4.67 -5.90 -11.72
CA PHE A 77 4.44 -7.33 -11.58
C PHE A 77 3.41 -7.82 -12.61
N LYS A 78 3.78 -8.74 -13.49
CA LYS A 78 2.91 -9.35 -14.51
C LYS A 78 2.09 -8.32 -15.29
N GLY A 79 2.75 -7.28 -15.81
CA GLY A 79 2.13 -6.22 -16.60
C GLY A 79 1.30 -5.20 -15.80
N ARG A 80 1.31 -5.27 -14.48
CA ARG A 80 0.66 -4.31 -13.58
C ARG A 80 1.69 -3.42 -12.92
N LYS A 81 1.33 -2.16 -12.68
CA LYS A 81 2.18 -1.21 -11.97
C LYS A 81 1.59 -0.92 -10.59
N PHE A 82 2.44 -0.94 -9.58
CA PHE A 82 2.10 -0.62 -8.20
C PHE A 82 2.88 0.61 -7.76
N TYR A 83 2.16 1.63 -7.34
CA TYR A 83 2.71 2.80 -6.67
C TYR A 83 2.68 2.54 -5.17
N LEU A 84 3.84 2.34 -4.57
CA LEU A 84 4.01 2.09 -3.14
C LEU A 84 4.13 3.44 -2.45
N LEU A 85 3.15 3.81 -1.63
CA LEU A 85 3.10 5.08 -0.92
C LEU A 85 3.32 4.88 0.58
N LYS A 86 4.37 5.50 1.14
CA LYS A 86 4.53 5.70 2.57
C LYS A 86 4.17 7.17 2.89
N PRO A 87 2.98 7.44 3.47
CA PRO A 87 2.57 8.81 3.80
C PRO A 87 3.58 9.51 4.71
N SER A 88 3.92 10.77 4.38
CA SER A 88 4.77 11.63 5.23
C SER A 88 3.95 12.60 6.09
N THR A 89 2.70 12.28 6.32
CA THR A 89 1.77 13.00 7.21
C THR A 89 1.73 12.32 8.58
N TYR A 90 1.19 13.01 9.59
CA TYR A 90 0.80 12.32 10.82
C TYR A 90 -0.22 11.22 10.51
N MET A 91 -0.25 10.17 11.34
CA MET A 91 -1.12 9.01 11.13
C MET A 91 -2.59 9.43 10.92
N ASN A 92 -3.10 10.34 11.73
CA ASN A 92 -4.47 10.87 11.64
C ASN A 92 -4.70 11.86 10.49
N LEU A 93 -3.73 12.03 9.59
CA LEU A 93 -3.78 12.83 8.36
C LEU A 93 -3.38 12.02 7.11
N SER A 94 -3.31 10.68 7.24
CA SER A 94 -2.93 9.78 6.14
C SER A 94 -3.84 9.87 4.93
N GLY A 95 -5.09 10.23 5.12
CA GLY A 95 -6.07 10.42 4.05
C GLY A 95 -5.71 11.54 3.08
N ASN A 96 -4.99 12.59 3.54
CA ASN A 96 -4.50 13.65 2.66
C ASN A 96 -3.52 13.11 1.61
N ALA A 97 -2.60 12.23 2.04
CA ALA A 97 -1.64 11.60 1.14
C ALA A 97 -2.33 10.65 0.16
N VAL A 98 -3.21 9.79 0.67
CA VAL A 98 -3.93 8.81 -0.16
C VAL A 98 -4.79 9.50 -1.21
N ARG A 99 -5.61 10.50 -0.82
CA ARG A 99 -6.44 11.26 -1.75
C ARG A 99 -5.61 11.95 -2.82
N TYR A 100 -4.55 12.68 -2.41
CA TYR A 100 -3.67 13.35 -3.35
C TYR A 100 -3.09 12.40 -4.42
N TRP A 101 -2.62 11.22 -4.01
CA TRP A 101 -2.01 10.26 -4.94
C TRP A 101 -3.04 9.55 -5.80
N MET A 102 -4.23 9.24 -5.28
CA MET A 102 -5.35 8.72 -6.08
C MET A 102 -5.74 9.71 -7.19
N ASP A 103 -5.88 10.99 -6.84
CA ASP A 103 -6.24 12.05 -7.80
C ASP A 103 -5.11 12.28 -8.82
N LYS A 104 -3.83 12.36 -8.36
CA LYS A 104 -2.65 12.55 -9.23
C LYS A 104 -2.49 11.44 -10.24
N LEU A 105 -2.72 10.20 -9.83
CA LEU A 105 -2.60 8.99 -10.66
C LEU A 105 -3.90 8.64 -11.39
N LYS A 106 -4.99 9.37 -11.14
CA LYS A 106 -6.34 9.14 -11.69
C LYS A 106 -6.81 7.69 -11.51
N LEU A 107 -6.57 7.13 -10.32
CA LEU A 107 -6.91 5.75 -10.03
C LEU A 107 -8.33 5.62 -9.48
N PRO A 108 -9.09 4.60 -9.91
CA PRO A 108 -10.37 4.28 -9.29
C PRO A 108 -10.19 3.63 -7.91
N LEU A 109 -11.21 3.73 -7.05
CA LEU A 109 -11.14 3.27 -5.66
C LEU A 109 -10.87 1.77 -5.52
N GLU A 110 -11.30 0.95 -6.46
CA GLU A 110 -11.02 -0.47 -6.51
C GLU A 110 -9.54 -0.81 -6.68
N ASN A 111 -8.73 0.14 -7.13
CA ASN A 111 -7.28 0.00 -7.27
C ASN A 111 -6.48 0.57 -6.09
N LEU A 112 -7.18 0.99 -5.02
CA LEU A 112 -6.55 1.36 -3.75
C LEU A 112 -6.48 0.16 -2.81
N ILE A 113 -5.26 -0.11 -2.30
CA ILE A 113 -5.03 -1.09 -1.25
C ILE A 113 -4.28 -0.39 -0.11
N VAL A 114 -4.81 -0.46 1.11
CA VAL A 114 -4.16 0.11 2.29
C VAL A 114 -3.67 -1.01 3.20
N VAL A 115 -2.41 -0.96 3.61
CA VAL A 115 -1.80 -1.91 4.56
C VAL A 115 -1.58 -1.20 5.89
N CYS A 116 -2.06 -1.78 6.98
CA CYS A 116 -1.91 -1.24 8.33
C CYS A 116 -1.84 -2.34 9.40
N ASP A 117 -1.42 -1.97 10.59
CA ASP A 117 -1.52 -2.81 11.79
C ASP A 117 -2.97 -2.93 12.29
N ASP A 118 -3.25 -3.95 13.10
CA ASP A 118 -4.54 -4.15 13.76
C ASP A 118 -4.35 -4.78 15.15
N LEU A 119 -4.77 -4.04 16.18
CA LEU A 119 -4.76 -4.48 17.58
C LEU A 119 -5.75 -5.62 17.88
N ASN A 120 -6.80 -5.76 17.06
CA ASN A 120 -7.85 -6.75 17.27
C ASN A 120 -7.52 -8.12 16.67
N LEU A 121 -6.37 -8.26 16.04
CA LEU A 121 -5.86 -9.51 15.48
C LEU A 121 -4.63 -9.99 16.23
N PRO A 122 -4.51 -11.29 16.53
CA PRO A 122 -3.26 -11.85 17.05
C PRO A 122 -2.08 -11.50 16.16
N PHE A 123 -0.89 -11.34 16.76
CA PHE A 123 0.31 -11.00 16.02
C PHE A 123 0.55 -11.96 14.84
N GLY A 124 0.92 -11.39 13.68
CA GLY A 124 1.18 -12.14 12.44
C GLY A 124 -0.06 -12.65 11.70
N THR A 125 -1.27 -12.46 12.26
CA THR A 125 -2.51 -12.77 11.54
C THR A 125 -2.74 -11.71 10.47
N ILE A 126 -3.00 -12.14 9.24
CA ILE A 126 -3.28 -11.21 8.13
C ILE A 126 -4.74 -11.34 7.72
N ARG A 127 -5.39 -10.20 7.50
CA ARG A 127 -6.78 -10.15 7.04
C ARG A 127 -6.98 -9.12 5.96
N MET A 128 -7.35 -9.56 4.77
CA MET A 128 -7.73 -8.69 3.66
C MET A 128 -9.26 -8.55 3.61
N ARG A 129 -9.73 -7.35 3.31
CA ARG A 129 -11.14 -7.03 3.01
C ARG A 129 -11.20 -6.00 1.90
N LYS A 130 -12.16 -6.10 0.97
CA LYS A 130 -12.40 -5.13 -0.10
C LYS A 130 -13.14 -3.88 0.35
N ASN A 131 -13.70 -3.91 1.56
CA ASN A 131 -14.34 -2.77 2.23
C ASN A 131 -14.38 -3.01 3.75
N GLY A 132 -14.86 -2.05 4.53
CA GLY A 132 -15.08 -2.22 5.99
C GLY A 132 -14.82 -0.94 6.79
N SER A 133 -15.02 -1.01 8.11
CA SER A 133 -14.78 0.08 9.06
C SER A 133 -13.29 0.34 9.28
N ASP A 134 -12.96 1.41 10.00
CA ASP A 134 -11.59 1.74 10.41
C ASP A 134 -11.03 0.83 11.52
N GLY A 135 -11.91 0.17 12.31
CA GLY A 135 -11.49 -0.72 13.40
C GLY A 135 -10.75 -0.01 14.53
N GLY A 136 -10.91 1.31 14.67
CA GLY A 136 -10.21 2.13 15.64
C GLY A 136 -8.83 2.64 15.19
N HIS A 137 -8.40 2.32 13.96
CA HIS A 137 -7.13 2.77 13.43
C HIS A 137 -7.23 4.20 12.88
N ASN A 138 -6.51 5.16 13.48
CA ASN A 138 -6.63 6.59 13.14
C ASN A 138 -6.33 6.90 11.67
N GLY A 139 -5.37 6.22 11.05
CA GLY A 139 -5.05 6.40 9.62
C GLY A 139 -6.19 5.93 8.72
N LEU A 140 -6.81 4.76 9.02
CA LEU A 140 -7.97 4.29 8.25
C LEU A 140 -9.18 5.20 8.42
N LYS A 141 -9.39 5.74 9.64
CA LYS A 141 -10.46 6.70 9.93
C LYS A 141 -10.32 7.97 9.09
N ASP A 142 -9.10 8.53 9.01
CA ASP A 142 -8.86 9.73 8.20
C ASP A 142 -8.98 9.46 6.69
N ILE A 143 -8.48 8.31 6.21
CA ILE A 143 -8.66 7.91 4.81
C ILE A 143 -10.16 7.81 4.48
N GLN A 144 -10.97 7.17 5.34
CA GLN A 144 -12.42 7.08 5.17
C GLN A 144 -13.08 8.46 5.11
N ALA A 145 -12.68 9.37 5.99
CA ALA A 145 -13.21 10.73 6.02
C ALA A 145 -12.83 11.53 4.76
N ARG A 146 -11.58 11.38 4.26
CA ARG A 146 -11.12 12.10 3.07
C ARG A 146 -11.64 11.56 1.74
N LEU A 147 -11.86 10.25 1.66
CA LEU A 147 -12.44 9.61 0.47
C LEU A 147 -13.96 9.54 0.52
N GLU A 148 -14.59 9.89 1.66
CA GLU A 148 -16.04 9.86 1.90
C GLU A 148 -16.68 8.49 1.63
N THR A 149 -15.91 7.42 1.76
CA THR A 149 -16.34 6.05 1.48
C THR A 149 -15.50 5.02 2.26
N THR A 150 -16.02 3.81 2.36
CA THR A 150 -15.30 2.64 2.88
C THR A 150 -15.02 1.59 1.80
N GLN A 151 -15.33 1.88 0.53
CA GLN A 151 -15.30 0.95 -0.58
C GLN A 151 -13.90 0.87 -1.23
N TRP A 152 -12.90 0.53 -0.45
CA TRP A 152 -11.52 0.29 -0.88
C TRP A 152 -10.89 -0.86 -0.10
N ALA A 153 -9.91 -1.53 -0.72
CA ALA A 153 -9.30 -2.71 -0.12
C ALA A 153 -8.33 -2.35 1.00
N ARG A 154 -8.34 -3.16 2.06
CA ARG A 154 -7.41 -3.05 3.18
C ARG A 154 -6.85 -4.40 3.58
N ILE A 155 -5.58 -4.41 3.92
CA ILE A 155 -4.89 -5.55 4.51
C ILE A 155 -4.48 -5.13 5.92
N ARG A 156 -5.01 -5.84 6.90
CA ARG A 156 -4.71 -5.63 8.31
C ARG A 156 -3.75 -6.70 8.77
N VAL A 157 -2.67 -6.27 9.40
CA VAL A 157 -1.66 -7.15 9.99
C VAL A 157 -1.80 -7.09 11.50
N GLY A 158 -2.15 -8.19 12.12
CA GLY A 158 -2.30 -8.30 13.55
C GLY A 158 -1.00 -8.03 14.29
N ILE A 159 -1.09 -7.18 15.31
CA ILE A 159 0.00 -6.85 16.23
C ILE A 159 -0.28 -7.29 17.65
N GLY A 160 -1.46 -7.90 17.89
CA GLY A 160 -1.91 -8.26 19.25
C GLY A 160 -2.34 -7.07 20.08
N ASN A 161 -2.74 -7.32 21.33
CA ASN A 161 -3.26 -6.32 22.25
C ASN A 161 -2.82 -6.57 23.70
N ASN A 162 -1.61 -7.06 23.87
CA ASN A 162 -1.07 -7.36 25.21
C ASN A 162 -0.59 -6.08 25.91
N PHE A 163 -1.52 -5.22 26.33
CA PHE A 163 -1.25 -4.00 27.07
C PHE A 163 -2.33 -3.73 28.13
N ALA A 164 -1.96 -3.00 29.19
CA ALA A 164 -2.89 -2.57 30.23
C ALA A 164 -3.90 -1.54 29.70
N ARG A 165 -5.04 -1.41 30.36
CA ARG A 165 -6.04 -0.41 30.02
C ARG A 165 -5.43 1.00 29.94
N GLY A 166 -5.62 1.67 28.82
CA GLY A 166 -5.06 3.00 28.51
C GLY A 166 -3.67 2.97 27.86
N GLY A 167 -2.97 1.82 27.82
CA GLY A 167 -1.63 1.68 27.23
C GLY A 167 -1.60 1.46 25.72
N GLN A 168 -2.73 1.67 25.01
CA GLN A 168 -2.83 1.39 23.57
C GLN A 168 -1.82 2.22 22.76
N VAL A 169 -1.68 3.51 23.05
CA VAL A 169 -0.78 4.41 22.29
C VAL A 169 0.65 3.95 22.45
N ASP A 170 1.11 3.73 23.68
CA ASP A 170 2.48 3.29 23.96
C ASP A 170 2.77 1.91 23.34
N TYR A 171 1.77 1.03 23.29
CA TYR A 171 1.90 -0.28 22.68
C TYR A 171 2.12 -0.21 21.17
N VAL A 172 1.33 0.57 20.45
CA VAL A 172 1.45 0.66 18.97
C VAL A 172 2.73 1.36 18.54
N ILE A 173 3.19 2.37 19.28
CA ILE A 173 4.46 3.07 19.02
C ILE A 173 5.66 2.37 19.68
N GLY A 174 5.42 1.30 20.44
CA GLY A 174 6.47 0.48 21.03
C GLY A 174 7.12 -0.44 20.00
N ASP A 175 8.40 -0.72 20.21
CA ASP A 175 9.18 -1.63 19.36
C ASP A 175 8.64 -3.05 19.39
N LEU A 176 8.78 -3.72 18.25
CA LEU A 176 8.59 -5.16 18.15
C LEU A 176 9.60 -5.91 19.01
N SER A 177 9.18 -7.01 19.65
CA SER A 177 10.10 -7.92 20.35
C SER A 177 11.06 -8.61 19.38
N ALA A 178 12.07 -9.30 19.88
CA ALA A 178 13.01 -10.06 19.05
C ALA A 178 12.29 -11.15 18.22
N GLU A 179 11.34 -11.85 18.83
CA GLU A 179 10.53 -12.88 18.17
C GLU A 179 9.61 -12.27 17.11
N GLU A 180 8.97 -11.13 17.44
CA GLU A 180 8.13 -10.40 16.51
C GLU A 180 8.95 -9.91 15.31
N LYS A 181 10.14 -9.31 15.54
CA LYS A 181 11.06 -8.87 14.49
C LYS A 181 11.48 -10.00 13.57
N ALA A 182 11.77 -11.19 14.13
CA ALA A 182 12.14 -12.36 13.35
C ALA A 182 11.01 -12.87 12.44
N ALA A 183 9.75 -12.66 12.81
CA ALA A 183 8.60 -13.07 12.01
C ALA A 183 8.19 -12.06 10.92
N VAL A 184 8.60 -10.78 11.01
CA VAL A 184 8.21 -9.72 10.08
C VAL A 184 8.49 -10.07 8.62
N PRO A 185 9.66 -10.61 8.22
CA PRO A 185 9.91 -10.94 6.81
C PRO A 185 8.85 -11.87 6.22
N GLY A 186 8.51 -12.96 6.89
CA GLY A 186 7.49 -13.90 6.43
C GLY A 186 6.07 -13.29 6.39
N ILE A 187 5.78 -12.34 7.29
CA ILE A 187 4.52 -11.58 7.26
C ILE A 187 4.50 -10.68 6.02
N CYS A 188 5.58 -9.95 5.76
CA CYS A 188 5.71 -9.07 4.58
C CYS A 188 5.52 -9.86 3.28
N ASP A 189 6.20 -11.00 3.13
CA ASP A 189 6.10 -11.85 1.94
C ASP A 189 4.65 -12.27 1.68
N ARG A 190 3.93 -12.69 2.70
CA ARG A 190 2.52 -13.09 2.59
C ARG A 190 1.61 -11.91 2.21
N VAL A 191 1.84 -10.72 2.76
CA VAL A 191 1.06 -9.52 2.41
C VAL A 191 1.33 -9.13 0.96
N ILE A 192 2.60 -9.10 0.52
CA ILE A 192 3.00 -8.79 -0.86
C ILE A 192 2.36 -9.78 -1.84
N GLU A 193 2.41 -11.08 -1.54
CA GLU A 193 1.74 -12.10 -2.35
C GLU A 193 0.23 -11.87 -2.41
N GLY A 194 -0.41 -11.53 -1.28
CA GLY A 194 -1.82 -11.17 -1.22
C GLY A 194 -2.17 -9.99 -2.14
N ILE A 195 -1.34 -8.94 -2.18
CA ILE A 195 -1.52 -7.78 -3.06
C ILE A 195 -1.36 -8.18 -4.53
N ARG A 196 -0.34 -8.98 -4.85
CA ARG A 196 -0.13 -9.53 -6.20
C ARG A 196 -1.33 -10.37 -6.65
N ASN A 197 -1.84 -11.22 -5.79
CA ASN A 197 -3.03 -12.04 -6.06
C ASN A 197 -4.28 -11.17 -6.23
N PHE A 198 -4.47 -10.12 -5.41
CA PHE A 198 -5.56 -9.16 -5.57
C PHE A 198 -5.62 -8.61 -6.99
N SER A 199 -4.48 -8.21 -7.55
CA SER A 199 -4.39 -7.63 -8.88
C SER A 199 -4.50 -8.66 -10.02
N THR A 200 -4.16 -9.94 -9.79
CA THR A 200 -4.07 -10.95 -10.87
C THR A 200 -5.25 -11.89 -10.94
N ILE A 201 -5.81 -12.30 -9.79
CA ILE A 201 -6.91 -13.27 -9.72
C ILE A 201 -8.19 -12.68 -9.13
N GLY A 202 -8.15 -11.37 -8.81
CA GLY A 202 -9.26 -10.61 -8.28
C GLY A 202 -9.39 -10.66 -6.75
N PRO A 203 -10.13 -9.68 -6.16
CA PRO A 203 -10.18 -9.47 -4.72
C PRO A 203 -10.76 -10.66 -3.94
N ASP A 204 -11.82 -11.28 -4.42
CA ASP A 204 -12.50 -12.34 -3.67
C ASP A 204 -11.63 -13.60 -3.54
N ARG A 205 -10.95 -14.01 -4.62
CA ARG A 205 -10.00 -15.14 -4.58
C ARG A 205 -8.77 -14.82 -3.74
N ALA A 206 -8.23 -13.61 -3.87
CA ALA A 206 -7.10 -13.16 -3.06
C ALA A 206 -7.43 -13.16 -1.57
N MET A 207 -8.61 -12.69 -1.17
CA MET A 207 -9.08 -12.73 0.21
C MET A 207 -9.19 -14.17 0.74
N ASN A 208 -9.73 -15.09 -0.08
CA ASN A 208 -9.84 -16.49 0.32
C ASN A 208 -8.48 -17.13 0.59
N LEU A 209 -7.48 -16.85 -0.25
CA LEU A 209 -6.11 -17.35 -0.07
C LEU A 209 -5.40 -16.72 1.13
N LEU A 210 -5.46 -15.39 1.25
CA LEU A 210 -4.68 -14.67 2.26
C LEU A 210 -5.24 -14.82 3.67
N ASN A 211 -6.56 -14.90 3.82
CA ASN A 211 -7.23 -14.95 5.12
C ASN A 211 -7.17 -16.33 5.80
N VAL A 212 -6.68 -17.36 5.12
CA VAL A 212 -6.45 -18.68 5.73
C VAL A 212 -5.32 -18.57 6.75
N LYS A 213 -5.56 -19.06 7.97
CA LYS A 213 -4.46 -19.20 8.94
C LYS A 213 -3.39 -20.12 8.36
N PRO A 214 -2.09 -19.80 8.50
CA PRO A 214 -1.05 -20.78 8.20
C PRO A 214 -1.38 -22.06 9.00
N GLN A 215 -1.48 -23.18 8.33
CA GLN A 215 -1.45 -24.45 9.04
C GLN A 215 -0.09 -24.49 9.72
N ASN A 216 -0.08 -24.52 11.06
CA ASN A 216 1.14 -24.79 11.80
C ASN A 216 1.67 -26.10 11.24
N GLY A 217 2.84 -26.02 10.60
CA GLY A 217 3.50 -27.21 10.07
C GLY A 217 3.50 -28.26 11.15
N GLU A 218 3.05 -29.45 10.79
CA GLU A 218 3.17 -30.65 11.57
C GLU A 218 4.57 -30.68 12.17
N LYS A 219 4.67 -30.64 13.49
CA LYS A 219 5.89 -31.03 14.18
C LYS A 219 6.11 -32.48 13.78
N GLY A 220 7.00 -32.67 12.81
CA GLY A 220 7.52 -33.99 12.51
C GLY A 220 8.01 -34.61 13.79
N VAL A 221 7.51 -35.78 14.06
CA VAL A 221 7.92 -36.74 15.10
C VAL A 221 9.37 -37.12 14.90
#